data_a83b3f7108b2988708ebc66b66b07976
#
_entry.id   a83b3f7108b2988708ebc66b66b07976
#
_cell.length_a   1.000
_cell.length_b   1.000
_cell.length_c   1.000
_cell.angle_alpha   90.00
_cell.angle_beta   90.00
_cell.angle_gamma   90.00
#
_symmetry.space_group_name_H-M   'P 1'
#
loop_
_entity.id
_entity.type
_entity.pdbx_description
1 polymer ?
#
loop_
_entity_poly.entity_id
_entity_poly.type
_entity_poly.pdbx_seq_one_letter_code
_entity_poly.pdbx_strand_id
1 'polypeptide(L)'
;MALAVTALAGCGSNDAATTGTDAATVAATTEAAGTTEATGTTEAATDSEAVTGVKAGFIFLHDENSTYDLNFLNAAKAACEKLGIEYMTKTNIPEGQEAYEAACELADAGCNFIFADSFGHEDYIIEAAKEYPNVQFSHATGTKAHTEGLDNFHNAFASIYDGRYLAGIVAGMKLNEMIANGDITED
;
A
#
# COMPACT_ATOMS: atom_id res chain seq x y z
N MET A 1 -33.66 -5.52 47.18
CA MET A 1 -34.67 -4.98 46.27
C MET A 1 -34.17 -5.22 44.88
N ALA A 2 -34.46 -6.24 44.22
CA ALA A 2 -35.66 -6.70 43.53
C ALA A 2 -35.91 -5.97 42.20
N LEU A 3 -35.61 -6.70 41.11
CA LEU A 3 -36.36 -6.89 39.83
C LEU A 3 -36.59 -5.61 38.98
N ALA A 4 -36.41 -5.65 37.65
CA ALA A 4 -37.19 -6.44 36.73
C ALA A 4 -36.52 -6.62 35.35
N VAL A 5 -36.63 -7.83 34.81
CA VAL A 5 -36.44 -8.28 33.44
C VAL A 5 -37.70 -7.95 32.65
N THR A 6 -37.59 -7.44 31.42
CA THR A 6 -38.67 -7.54 30.44
C THR A 6 -38.10 -8.00 29.09
N ALA A 7 -38.40 -9.24 28.78
CA ALA A 7 -38.28 -9.79 27.44
C ALA A 7 -39.56 -9.44 26.65
N LEU A 8 -39.41 -9.06 25.37
CA LEU A 8 -40.54 -9.09 24.42
C LEU A 8 -40.11 -9.90 23.20
N ALA A 9 -40.74 -11.07 23.12
CA ALA A 9 -40.78 -11.89 21.92
C ALA A 9 -41.91 -11.37 21.01
N GLY A 10 -41.68 -11.35 19.71
CA GLY A 10 -42.66 -11.08 18.68
C GLY A 10 -42.47 -12.03 17.52
N CYS A 11 -43.26 -13.09 17.48
CA CYS A 11 -43.45 -14.00 16.35
C CYS A 11 -44.24 -13.32 15.23
N GLY A 12 -43.93 -13.66 14.00
CA GLY A 12 -44.78 -13.40 12.83
C GLY A 12 -44.42 -14.35 11.71
N SER A 13 -45.24 -15.35 11.53
CA SER A 13 -45.11 -16.47 10.59
C SER A 13 -45.72 -16.17 9.22
N ASN A 14 -45.27 -16.98 8.23
CA ASN A 14 -45.99 -17.48 7.03
C ASN A 14 -46.18 -16.48 5.86
N ASP A 15 -46.00 -16.89 4.60
CA ASP A 15 -46.50 -18.06 3.91
C ASP A 15 -45.74 -18.37 2.62
N ALA A 16 -45.80 -19.63 2.24
CA ALA A 16 -45.27 -20.22 1.01
C ALA A 16 -46.22 -19.98 -0.19
N ALA A 17 -45.66 -19.89 -1.39
CA ALA A 17 -46.26 -20.43 -2.64
C ALA A 17 -45.20 -20.37 -3.78
N THR A 18 -44.67 -21.50 -4.14
CA THR A 18 -44.84 -22.32 -5.36
C THR A 18 -44.62 -21.67 -6.73
N THR A 19 -43.71 -22.33 -7.45
CA THR A 19 -43.68 -22.70 -8.87
C THR A 19 -43.38 -21.60 -9.91
N GLY A 20 -42.33 -21.93 -10.70
CA GLY A 20 -42.08 -21.33 -12.00
C GLY A 20 -40.70 -21.71 -12.54
N THR A 21 -40.63 -22.95 -13.09
CA THR A 21 -39.56 -23.44 -13.92
C THR A 21 -39.53 -22.62 -15.21
N ASP A 22 -38.38 -21.97 -15.53
CA ASP A 22 -38.04 -21.73 -16.93
C ASP A 22 -36.50 -21.74 -17.08
N ALA A 23 -36.06 -22.81 -17.70
CA ALA A 23 -34.71 -22.96 -18.17
C ALA A 23 -34.52 -22.15 -19.44
N ALA A 24 -33.88 -21.02 -19.35
CA ALA A 24 -33.36 -20.30 -20.52
C ALA A 24 -31.94 -20.73 -20.80
N THR A 25 -31.79 -21.65 -21.75
CA THR A 25 -30.54 -21.98 -22.43
C THR A 25 -30.02 -20.75 -23.16
N VAL A 26 -29.00 -20.12 -22.67
CA VAL A 26 -28.25 -19.10 -23.43
C VAL A 26 -27.08 -19.78 -24.10
N ALA A 27 -27.18 -19.89 -25.44
CA ALA A 27 -26.10 -20.35 -26.30
C ALA A 27 -24.89 -19.43 -26.17
N ALA A 28 -23.75 -20.00 -25.84
CA ALA A 28 -22.45 -19.32 -25.89
C ALA A 28 -22.07 -19.10 -27.35
N THR A 29 -22.17 -17.88 -27.84
CA THR A 29 -21.53 -17.44 -29.06
C THR A 29 -20.07 -17.09 -28.73
N THR A 30 -19.18 -17.94 -29.21
CA THR A 30 -17.73 -17.69 -29.22
C THR A 30 -17.43 -16.63 -30.26
N GLU A 31 -17.31 -15.38 -29.88
CA GLU A 31 -16.64 -14.37 -30.70
C GLU A 31 -15.17 -14.33 -30.32
N ALA A 32 -14.35 -14.54 -31.33
CA ALA A 32 -12.90 -14.42 -31.26
C ALA A 32 -12.51 -12.99 -30.91
N ALA A 33 -12.01 -12.78 -29.69
CA ALA A 33 -11.39 -11.53 -29.30
C ALA A 33 -10.08 -11.35 -30.06
N GLY A 34 -10.03 -10.32 -30.89
CA GLY A 34 -8.84 -9.90 -31.59
C GLY A 34 -7.73 -9.55 -30.63
N THR A 35 -6.56 -10.04 -30.96
CA THR A 35 -5.27 -9.70 -30.35
C THR A 35 -5.04 -8.20 -30.49
N THR A 36 -5.32 -7.43 -29.44
CA THR A 36 -4.79 -6.08 -29.34
C THR A 36 -3.38 -6.21 -28.78
N GLU A 37 -2.39 -6.10 -29.65
CA GLU A 37 -1.01 -5.86 -29.24
C GLU A 37 -0.99 -4.56 -28.42
N ALA A 38 -0.77 -4.70 -27.13
CA ALA A 38 -0.36 -3.58 -26.31
C ALA A 38 1.07 -3.21 -26.73
N THR A 39 1.17 -2.26 -27.64
CA THR A 39 2.42 -1.56 -27.90
C THR A 39 2.78 -0.82 -26.62
N GLY A 40 3.51 -1.48 -25.74
CA GLY A 40 4.23 -0.84 -24.66
C GLY A 40 5.23 0.12 -25.31
N THR A 41 4.87 1.39 -25.35
CA THR A 41 5.83 2.45 -25.66
C THR A 41 6.83 2.43 -24.50
N THR A 42 7.95 1.75 -24.73
CA THR A 42 9.13 1.95 -23.91
C THR A 42 9.57 3.39 -24.21
N GLU A 43 9.12 4.34 -23.40
CA GLU A 43 9.76 5.64 -23.38
C GLU A 43 11.23 5.38 -23.09
N ALA A 44 12.05 5.65 -24.10
CA ALA A 44 13.49 5.67 -23.97
C ALA A 44 13.82 6.56 -22.77
N ALA A 45 14.61 6.02 -21.84
CA ALA A 45 15.19 6.80 -20.76
C ALA A 45 15.90 7.98 -21.40
N THR A 46 15.25 9.14 -21.35
CA THR A 46 15.94 10.41 -21.57
C THR A 46 17.04 10.46 -20.53
N ASP A 47 18.26 10.78 -20.95
CA ASP A 47 19.36 11.11 -20.05
C ASP A 47 18.79 12.05 -18.98
N SER A 48 18.52 11.51 -17.78
CA SER A 48 18.10 12.36 -16.67
C SER A 48 19.34 13.09 -16.23
N GLU A 49 19.38 14.41 -16.49
CA GLU A 49 20.37 15.27 -15.85
C GLU A 49 20.35 14.98 -14.35
N ALA A 50 21.52 14.75 -13.76
CA ALA A 50 21.64 14.47 -12.35
C ALA A 50 20.93 15.58 -11.54
N VAL A 51 20.01 15.21 -10.68
CA VAL A 51 19.29 16.15 -9.82
C VAL A 51 20.30 16.70 -8.80
N THR A 52 20.67 17.96 -8.95
CA THR A 52 21.65 18.59 -8.08
C THR A 52 20.99 19.24 -6.87
N GLY A 53 21.66 19.15 -5.71
CA GLY A 53 21.21 19.81 -4.48
C GLY A 53 20.14 19.04 -3.69
N VAL A 54 19.79 17.81 -4.09
CA VAL A 54 18.92 16.93 -3.30
C VAL A 54 19.76 15.89 -2.59
N LYS A 55 19.51 15.76 -1.27
CA LYS A 55 19.97 14.66 -0.44
C LYS A 55 18.76 14.03 0.20
N ALA A 56 18.55 12.74 -0.03
CA ALA A 56 17.36 12.00 0.44
C ALA A 56 17.64 11.26 1.75
N GLY A 57 16.64 11.24 2.63
CA GLY A 57 16.59 10.40 3.84
C GLY A 57 15.44 9.41 3.74
N PHE A 58 15.66 8.17 4.18
CA PHE A 58 14.62 7.14 4.20
C PHE A 58 14.53 6.48 5.57
N ILE A 59 13.31 6.32 6.06
CA ILE A 59 12.99 5.71 7.36
C ILE A 59 12.13 4.48 7.11
N PHE A 60 12.59 3.34 7.62
CA PHE A 60 11.95 2.04 7.46
C PHE A 60 11.66 1.41 8.83
N LEU A 61 10.49 0.80 8.97
CA LEU A 61 10.08 0.12 10.21
C LEU A 61 10.99 -1.08 10.52
N HIS A 62 11.36 -1.83 9.49
CA HIS A 62 12.25 -2.98 9.61
C HIS A 62 13.46 -2.84 8.67
N ASP A 63 14.16 -3.94 8.47
CA ASP A 63 15.31 -4.06 7.57
C ASP A 63 14.98 -4.96 6.35
N GLU A 64 16.00 -5.39 5.65
CA GLU A 64 15.91 -6.24 4.46
C GLU A 64 15.29 -7.63 4.70
N ASN A 65 15.10 -8.05 5.95
CA ASN A 65 14.45 -9.30 6.30
C ASN A 65 12.92 -9.20 6.20
N SER A 66 12.36 -7.98 6.21
CA SER A 66 10.95 -7.71 5.94
C SER A 66 10.72 -7.63 4.43
N THR A 67 9.85 -8.46 3.89
CA THR A 67 9.51 -8.42 2.46
C THR A 67 8.80 -7.12 2.06
N TYR A 68 8.12 -6.45 3.00
CA TYR A 68 7.50 -5.15 2.78
C TYR A 68 8.58 -4.06 2.64
N ASP A 69 9.42 -3.89 3.67
CA ASP A 69 10.45 -2.85 3.71
C ASP A 69 11.53 -3.06 2.64
N LEU A 70 11.87 -4.31 2.30
CA LEU A 70 12.82 -4.63 1.25
C LEU A 70 12.42 -4.01 -0.11
N ASN A 71 11.12 -3.97 -0.44
CA ASN A 71 10.66 -3.33 -1.67
C ASN A 71 10.94 -1.83 -1.67
N PHE A 72 10.73 -1.15 -0.54
CA PHE A 72 11.04 0.27 -0.41
C PHE A 72 12.55 0.53 -0.40
N LEU A 73 13.33 -0.28 0.30
CA LEU A 73 14.80 -0.20 0.29
C LEU A 73 15.36 -0.31 -1.14
N ASN A 74 14.91 -1.31 -1.90
CA ASN A 74 15.32 -1.49 -3.29
C ASN A 74 14.87 -0.35 -4.20
N ALA A 75 13.63 0.15 -4.01
CA ALA A 75 13.11 1.25 -4.79
C ALA A 75 13.86 2.57 -4.50
N ALA A 76 14.13 2.87 -3.22
CA ALA A 76 14.90 4.03 -2.80
C ALA A 76 16.32 4.02 -3.41
N LYS A 77 17.01 2.89 -3.30
CA LYS A 77 18.32 2.68 -3.88
C LYS A 77 18.30 2.91 -5.40
N ALA A 78 17.40 2.20 -6.12
CA ALA A 78 17.31 2.29 -7.57
C ALA A 78 16.97 3.69 -8.06
N ALA A 79 16.07 4.40 -7.36
CA ALA A 79 15.70 5.77 -7.70
C ALA A 79 16.87 6.75 -7.48
N CYS A 80 17.55 6.67 -6.35
CA CYS A 80 18.67 7.54 -6.03
C CYS A 80 19.87 7.30 -6.96
N GLU A 81 20.20 6.04 -7.27
CA GLU A 81 21.24 5.69 -8.23
C GLU A 81 20.92 6.23 -9.64
N LYS A 82 19.67 6.04 -10.10
CA LYS A 82 19.21 6.54 -11.41
C LYS A 82 19.28 8.07 -11.52
N LEU A 83 18.97 8.78 -10.44
CA LEU A 83 18.92 10.25 -10.41
C LEU A 83 20.25 10.89 -9.98
N GLY A 84 21.24 10.10 -9.55
CA GLY A 84 22.50 10.60 -9.02
C GLY A 84 22.36 11.34 -7.69
N ILE A 85 21.38 10.95 -6.86
CA ILE A 85 21.06 11.60 -5.58
C ILE A 85 21.81 10.90 -4.44
N GLU A 86 22.47 11.69 -3.59
CA GLU A 86 23.00 11.19 -2.32
C GLU A 86 21.86 10.83 -1.38
N TYR A 87 21.95 9.68 -0.67
CA TYR A 87 20.91 9.29 0.26
C TYR A 87 21.44 8.60 1.52
N MET A 88 20.62 8.65 2.56
CA MET A 88 20.81 7.98 3.84
C MET A 88 19.60 7.12 4.16
N THR A 89 19.80 5.99 4.86
CA THR A 89 18.71 5.11 5.31
C THR A 89 18.80 4.86 6.80
N LYS A 90 17.63 4.80 7.44
CA LYS A 90 17.46 4.35 8.82
C LYS A 90 16.47 3.20 8.83
N THR A 91 16.91 2.06 9.33
CA THR A 91 16.11 0.83 9.42
C THR A 91 15.81 0.49 10.88
N ASN A 92 14.83 -0.38 11.11
CA ASN A 92 14.38 -0.79 12.43
C ASN A 92 13.93 0.39 13.31
N ILE A 93 13.25 1.36 12.71
CA ILE A 93 12.72 2.53 13.42
C ILE A 93 11.26 2.23 13.83
N PRO A 94 10.97 2.11 15.13
CA PRO A 94 9.62 1.83 15.61
C PRO A 94 8.60 2.91 15.22
N GLU A 95 7.34 2.54 15.22
CA GLU A 95 6.21 3.46 15.03
C GLU A 95 5.96 4.25 16.33
N GLY A 96 6.80 5.23 16.63
CA GLY A 96 6.81 6.01 17.85
C GLY A 96 7.67 7.25 17.72
N GLN A 97 8.06 7.79 18.88
CA GLN A 97 8.91 8.98 18.98
C GLN A 97 10.24 8.80 18.22
N GLU A 98 10.71 7.58 18.09
CA GLU A 98 11.92 7.23 17.35
C GLU A 98 11.82 7.60 15.86
N ALA A 99 10.61 7.58 15.29
CA ALA A 99 10.40 8.01 13.90
C ALA A 99 10.58 9.52 13.74
N TYR A 100 10.09 10.31 14.70
CA TYR A 100 10.35 11.75 14.74
C TYR A 100 11.84 12.04 14.93
N GLU A 101 12.50 11.40 15.90
CA GLU A 101 13.93 11.57 16.14
C GLU A 101 14.77 11.20 14.91
N ALA A 102 14.43 10.09 14.24
CA ALA A 102 15.09 9.67 13.02
C ALA A 102 14.92 10.69 11.87
N ALA A 103 13.74 11.30 11.77
CA ALA A 103 13.48 12.35 10.78
C ALA A 103 14.28 13.61 11.06
N CYS A 104 14.34 14.06 12.31
CA CYS A 104 15.16 15.20 12.74
C CYS A 104 16.66 14.96 12.48
N GLU A 105 17.17 13.78 12.85
CA GLU A 105 18.58 13.42 12.59
C GLU A 105 18.93 13.42 11.09
N LEU A 106 18.01 12.96 10.23
CA LEU A 106 18.22 13.02 8.78
C LEU A 106 18.20 14.46 8.26
N ALA A 107 17.29 15.30 8.76
CA ALA A 107 17.22 16.71 8.41
C ALA A 107 18.52 17.45 8.85
N ASP A 108 18.98 17.22 10.08
CA ASP A 108 20.22 17.78 10.61
C ASP A 108 21.46 17.29 9.85
N ALA A 109 21.42 16.07 9.30
CA ALA A 109 22.46 15.53 8.43
C ALA A 109 22.42 16.12 7.00
N GLY A 110 21.51 17.08 6.75
CA GLY A 110 21.39 17.80 5.49
C GLY A 110 20.49 17.14 4.45
N CYS A 111 19.69 16.13 4.83
CA CYS A 111 18.64 15.63 3.96
C CYS A 111 17.56 16.71 3.79
N ASN A 112 17.22 17.02 2.55
CA ASN A 112 16.17 18.00 2.22
C ASN A 112 14.92 17.34 1.60
N PHE A 113 14.95 16.03 1.44
CA PHE A 113 13.80 15.16 1.18
C PHE A 113 13.86 13.95 2.10
N ILE A 114 12.79 13.68 2.86
CA ILE A 114 12.72 12.56 3.80
C ILE A 114 11.45 11.77 3.52
N PHE A 115 11.60 10.44 3.41
CA PHE A 115 10.50 9.51 3.14
C PHE A 115 10.42 8.45 4.25
N ALA A 116 9.20 8.16 4.73
CA ALA A 116 8.94 7.07 5.67
C ALA A 116 7.89 6.09 5.12
N ASP A 117 8.08 4.80 5.36
CA ASP A 117 7.31 3.75 4.72
C ASP A 117 6.19 3.14 5.58
N SER A 118 6.24 3.26 6.89
CA SER A 118 5.27 2.60 7.76
C SER A 118 4.10 3.50 8.16
N PHE A 119 2.88 2.93 8.17
CA PHE A 119 1.64 3.64 8.46
C PHE A 119 1.69 4.40 9.80
N GLY A 120 2.23 3.79 10.85
CA GLY A 120 2.31 4.41 12.18
C GLY A 120 3.40 5.48 12.32
N HIS A 121 4.26 5.68 11.33
CA HIS A 121 5.21 6.80 11.31
C HIS A 121 4.54 8.15 11.01
N GLU A 122 3.32 8.17 10.42
CA GLU A 122 2.74 9.38 9.83
C GLU A 122 2.70 10.57 10.77
N ASP A 123 2.19 10.40 11.99
CA ASP A 123 2.05 11.51 12.95
C ASP A 123 3.40 12.11 13.36
N TYR A 124 4.38 11.27 13.54
CA TYR A 124 5.74 11.66 13.92
C TYR A 124 6.49 12.38 12.79
N ILE A 125 6.26 11.97 11.54
CA ILE A 125 6.81 12.65 10.36
C ILE A 125 6.13 14.01 10.15
N ILE A 126 4.84 14.14 10.46
CA ILE A 126 4.12 15.43 10.45
C ILE A 126 4.70 16.38 11.51
N GLU A 127 5.04 15.88 12.70
CA GLU A 127 5.70 16.69 13.74
C GLU A 127 7.07 17.20 13.26
N ALA A 128 7.88 16.34 12.65
CA ALA A 128 9.15 16.74 12.07
C ALA A 128 8.97 17.75 10.91
N ALA A 129 7.95 17.57 10.07
CA ALA A 129 7.66 18.51 8.98
C ALA A 129 7.30 19.92 9.48
N LYS A 130 6.63 20.02 10.63
CA LYS A 130 6.33 21.31 11.29
C LYS A 130 7.59 22.01 11.80
N GLU A 131 8.58 21.25 12.26
CA GLU A 131 9.83 21.78 12.78
C GLU A 131 10.84 22.15 11.67
N TYR A 132 10.84 21.41 10.58
CA TYR A 132 11.75 21.59 9.45
C TYR A 132 11.04 22.07 8.16
N PRO A 133 10.55 23.32 8.10
CA PRO A 133 9.70 23.80 7.01
C PRO A 133 10.41 23.85 5.64
N ASN A 134 11.74 23.77 5.62
CA ASN A 134 12.54 23.77 4.39
C ASN A 134 12.89 22.36 3.89
N VAL A 135 12.51 21.32 4.62
CA VAL A 135 12.67 19.91 4.26
C VAL A 135 11.36 19.39 3.72
N GLN A 136 11.38 18.65 2.61
CA GLN A 136 10.22 18.01 2.05
C GLN A 136 10.06 16.61 2.67
N PHE A 137 8.88 16.32 3.20
CA PHE A 137 8.54 15.04 3.77
C PHE A 137 7.49 14.32 2.93
N SER A 138 7.67 13.03 2.75
CA SER A 138 6.69 12.17 2.12
C SER A 138 6.49 10.90 2.93
N HIS A 139 5.26 10.44 3.02
CA HIS A 139 4.91 9.27 3.81
C HIS A 139 4.09 8.29 2.97
N ALA A 140 4.47 7.02 3.00
CA ALA A 140 3.71 5.97 2.32
C ALA A 140 2.47 5.59 3.14
N THR A 141 1.36 5.35 2.44
CA THR A 141 0.11 4.82 3.02
C THR A 141 -0.63 5.74 4.01
N GLY A 142 -0.07 6.88 4.36
CA GLY A 142 -0.74 7.87 5.20
C GLY A 142 -1.82 8.64 4.46
N THR A 143 -2.66 9.36 5.20
CA THR A 143 -3.83 10.04 4.64
C THR A 143 -4.00 11.48 5.15
N LYS A 144 -3.08 11.98 5.97
CA LYS A 144 -3.27 13.25 6.69
C LYS A 144 -2.73 14.49 5.95
N ALA A 145 -1.96 14.32 4.88
CA ALA A 145 -1.38 15.46 4.16
C ALA A 145 -2.43 16.51 3.74
N HIS A 146 -3.60 16.07 3.25
CA HIS A 146 -4.66 16.98 2.82
C HIS A 146 -5.42 17.69 3.97
N THR A 147 -5.27 17.22 5.21
CA THR A 147 -5.91 17.81 6.39
C THR A 147 -4.96 18.64 7.24
N GLU A 148 -3.67 18.32 7.23
CA GLU A 148 -2.65 19.04 8.02
C GLU A 148 -2.30 20.43 7.43
N GLY A 149 -2.47 20.61 6.12
CA GLY A 149 -2.24 21.88 5.46
C GLY A 149 -0.78 22.34 5.45
N LEU A 150 0.16 21.38 5.50
CA LEU A 150 1.60 21.65 5.41
C LEU A 150 2.06 21.57 3.96
N ASP A 151 2.72 22.62 3.49
CA ASP A 151 3.24 22.68 2.11
C ASP A 151 4.42 21.71 1.86
N ASN A 152 5.03 21.22 2.94
CA ASN A 152 6.19 20.34 2.91
C ASN A 152 5.91 18.91 3.38
N PHE A 153 4.63 18.50 3.50
CA PHE A 153 4.26 17.14 3.84
C PHE A 153 3.30 16.53 2.82
N HIS A 154 3.63 15.35 2.31
CA HIS A 154 2.90 14.68 1.24
C HIS A 154 2.64 13.22 1.58
N ASN A 155 1.53 12.65 1.07
CA ASN A 155 1.30 11.22 1.11
C ASN A 155 1.53 10.60 -0.27
N ALA A 156 2.33 9.53 -0.31
CA ALA A 156 2.48 8.68 -1.49
C ALA A 156 1.54 7.48 -1.33
N PHE A 157 0.58 7.34 -2.24
CA PHE A 157 -0.41 6.26 -2.18
C PHE A 157 -0.49 5.55 -3.52
N ALA A 158 -0.44 4.21 -3.49
CA ALA A 158 -0.60 3.37 -4.68
C ALA A 158 -1.99 2.73 -4.70
N SER A 159 -2.45 2.35 -5.89
CA SER A 159 -3.69 1.57 -6.09
C SER A 159 -3.50 0.12 -5.61
N ILE A 160 -3.35 -0.05 -4.30
CA ILE A 160 -3.01 -1.35 -3.67
C ILE A 160 -4.04 -2.44 -3.95
N TYR A 161 -5.30 -2.08 -4.22
CA TYR A 161 -6.36 -3.03 -4.56
C TYR A 161 -6.05 -3.81 -5.85
N ASP A 162 -5.36 -3.22 -6.81
CA ASP A 162 -4.96 -3.91 -8.05
C ASP A 162 -3.97 -5.03 -7.75
N GLY A 163 -2.97 -4.75 -6.92
CA GLY A 163 -2.01 -5.75 -6.46
C GLY A 163 -2.67 -6.84 -5.60
N ARG A 164 -3.63 -6.47 -4.75
CA ARG A 164 -4.39 -7.43 -3.92
C ARG A 164 -5.29 -8.33 -4.77
N TYR A 165 -5.91 -7.79 -5.80
CA TYR A 165 -6.70 -8.58 -6.75
C TYR A 165 -5.84 -9.63 -7.46
N LEU A 166 -4.68 -9.22 -7.97
CA LEU A 166 -3.72 -10.14 -8.60
C LEU A 166 -3.22 -11.20 -7.61
N ALA A 167 -2.88 -10.80 -6.39
CA ALA A 167 -2.47 -11.74 -5.34
C ALA A 167 -3.58 -12.75 -5.01
N GLY A 168 -4.85 -12.33 -4.98
CA GLY A 168 -6.00 -13.20 -4.80
C GLY A 168 -6.14 -14.24 -5.93
N ILE A 169 -5.94 -13.83 -7.18
CA ILE A 169 -5.92 -14.76 -8.33
C ILE A 169 -4.82 -15.80 -8.18
N VAL A 170 -3.60 -15.38 -7.87
CA VAL A 170 -2.45 -16.28 -7.71
C VAL A 170 -2.67 -17.24 -6.54
N ALA A 171 -3.21 -16.77 -5.42
CA ALA A 171 -3.55 -17.61 -4.28
C ALA A 171 -4.61 -18.68 -4.65
N GLY A 172 -5.67 -18.29 -5.37
CA GLY A 172 -6.69 -19.23 -5.85
C GLY A 172 -6.13 -20.27 -6.84
N MET A 173 -5.26 -19.85 -7.76
CA MET A 173 -4.58 -20.78 -8.67
C MET A 173 -3.71 -21.78 -7.90
N LYS A 174 -2.95 -21.32 -6.90
CA LYS A 174 -2.12 -22.18 -6.08
C LYS A 174 -2.95 -23.14 -5.24
N LEU A 175 -4.06 -22.68 -4.70
CA LEU A 175 -5.00 -23.53 -3.96
C LEU A 175 -5.53 -24.66 -4.84
N ASN A 176 -5.98 -24.34 -6.07
CA ASN A 176 -6.46 -25.36 -7.01
C ASN A 176 -5.35 -26.38 -7.40
N GLU A 177 -4.12 -25.91 -7.57
CA GLU A 177 -2.96 -26.79 -7.81
C GLU A 177 -2.75 -27.76 -6.63
N MET A 178 -2.78 -27.25 -5.40
CA MET A 178 -2.61 -28.06 -4.18
C MET A 178 -3.71 -29.11 -4.02
N ILE A 179 -4.96 -28.76 -4.32
CA ILE A 179 -6.09 -29.70 -4.32
C ILE A 179 -5.88 -30.77 -5.39
N ALA A 180 -5.52 -30.37 -6.60
CA ALA A 180 -5.30 -31.30 -7.71
C ALA A 180 -4.14 -32.29 -7.45
N ASN A 181 -3.12 -31.86 -6.71
CA ASN A 181 -2.00 -32.69 -6.29
C ASN A 181 -2.32 -33.58 -5.08
N GLY A 182 -3.44 -33.33 -4.38
CA GLY A 182 -3.80 -34.04 -3.15
C GLY A 182 -3.03 -33.55 -1.90
N ASP A 183 -2.41 -32.37 -1.98
CA ASP A 183 -1.69 -31.74 -0.85
C ASP A 183 -2.67 -31.27 0.22
N ILE A 184 -3.89 -30.90 -0.16
CA ILE A 184 -4.99 -30.49 0.69
C ILE A 184 -6.31 -31.06 0.17
N THR A 185 -7.34 -31.15 1.05
CA THR A 185 -8.70 -31.52 0.68
C THR A 185 -9.60 -30.28 0.57
N GLU A 186 -10.74 -30.43 -0.11
CA GLU A 186 -11.75 -29.36 -0.29
C GLU A 186 -12.64 -29.16 0.96
N ASP A 187 -12.38 -29.86 2.08
CA ASP A 187 -13.21 -29.82 3.28
C ASP A 187 -12.95 -28.57 4.14
#